data_f1ef5edbdcdafa6e58c99cd15f2ea6eb
#
_entry.id   f1ef5edbdcdafa6e58c99cd15f2ea6eb
#
_cell.length_a   1.000
_cell.length_b   1.000
_cell.length_c   1.000
_cell.angle_alpha   90.00
_cell.angle_beta   90.00
_cell.angle_gamma   90.00
#
_symmetry.space_group_name_H-M   'P 1'
#
loop_
_entity.id
_entity.type
_entity.pdbx_description
1 polymer ?
#
loop_
_entity_poly.entity_id
_entity_poly.type
_entity_poly.pdbx_seq_one_letter_code
_entity_poly.pdbx_strand_id
1 'polypeptide(L)'
;MTEVWQAQALAQAIGSRLAVSGPPELRGEALGLTELAGRGCGALDPPELDLGDLRAAQLTRLDDARETLLCLGGLLGEVGMALVGMASAAADETTYWQCMEAIDAADESRDRVREMLRKLAAREEVLSADDNQRSPFGGAPCA
;
A
#
# COMPACT_ATOMS: atom_id res chain seq x y z
N MET A 1 -14.67 -1.18 -12.16
CA MET A 1 -14.54 -2.33 -11.22
C MET A 1 -13.20 -3.07 -11.37
N THR A 2 -12.72 -3.35 -12.58
CA THR A 2 -11.44 -4.04 -12.84
C THR A 2 -10.24 -3.33 -12.19
N GLU A 3 -10.13 -2.02 -12.34
CA GLU A 3 -9.03 -1.24 -11.73
C GLU A 3 -9.06 -1.24 -10.21
N VAL A 4 -10.25 -1.24 -9.62
CA VAL A 4 -10.44 -1.31 -8.17
C VAL A 4 -9.97 -2.65 -7.64
N TRP A 5 -10.37 -3.74 -8.30
CA TRP A 5 -9.93 -5.08 -7.95
C TRP A 5 -8.41 -5.23 -8.08
N GLN A 6 -7.84 -4.70 -9.18
CA GLN A 6 -6.38 -4.69 -9.39
C GLN A 6 -5.64 -3.94 -8.29
N ALA A 7 -6.15 -2.79 -7.86
CA ALA A 7 -5.54 -2.02 -6.78
C ALA A 7 -5.54 -2.78 -5.45
N GLN A 8 -6.64 -3.45 -5.12
CA GLN A 8 -6.73 -4.27 -3.91
C GLN A 8 -5.83 -5.51 -4.00
N ALA A 9 -5.78 -6.17 -5.15
CA ALA A 9 -4.87 -7.30 -5.37
C ALA A 9 -3.40 -6.87 -5.26
N LEU A 10 -3.07 -5.68 -5.77
CA LEU A 10 -1.75 -5.10 -5.61
C LEU A 10 -1.43 -4.78 -4.14
N ALA A 11 -2.36 -4.19 -3.41
CA ALA A 11 -2.20 -3.91 -1.99
C ALA A 11 -1.96 -5.19 -1.19
N GLN A 12 -2.69 -6.25 -1.47
CA GLN A 12 -2.50 -7.57 -0.87
C GLN A 12 -1.11 -8.14 -1.17
N ALA A 13 -0.67 -8.08 -2.43
CA ALA A 13 0.63 -8.58 -2.84
C ALA A 13 1.78 -7.82 -2.18
N ILE A 14 1.70 -6.50 -2.12
CA ILE A 14 2.69 -5.63 -1.46
C ILE A 14 2.71 -5.89 0.05
N GLY A 15 1.55 -5.97 0.69
CA GLY A 15 1.44 -6.28 2.11
C GLY A 15 2.07 -7.63 2.44
N SER A 16 1.77 -8.67 1.67
CA SER A 16 2.34 -10.01 1.85
C SER A 16 3.86 -10.00 1.71
N ARG A 17 4.39 -9.31 0.70
CA ARG A 17 5.84 -9.22 0.49
C ARG A 17 6.53 -8.47 1.61
N LEU A 18 6.00 -7.35 2.05
CA LEU A 18 6.54 -6.57 3.17
C LEU A 18 6.47 -7.30 4.50
N ALA A 19 5.44 -8.13 4.72
CA ALA A 19 5.34 -8.96 5.91
C ALA A 19 6.44 -10.01 5.99
N VAL A 20 6.88 -10.54 4.85
CA VAL A 20 7.91 -11.59 4.77
C VAL A 20 9.33 -11.00 4.70
N SER A 21 9.56 -10.04 3.83
CA SER A 21 10.89 -9.55 3.48
C SER A 21 11.12 -8.08 3.79
N GLY A 22 10.11 -7.38 4.29
CA GLY A 22 10.23 -5.97 4.67
C GLY A 22 10.90 -5.75 6.04
N PRO A 23 11.12 -4.48 6.41
CA PRO A 23 11.61 -4.13 7.72
C PRO A 23 10.73 -4.70 8.83
N PRO A 24 11.30 -5.20 9.96
CA PRO A 24 10.53 -5.81 11.04
C PRO A 24 9.45 -4.89 11.62
N GLU A 25 9.70 -3.59 11.65
CA GLU A 25 8.78 -2.56 12.16
C GLU A 25 7.47 -2.47 11.36
N LEU A 26 7.50 -2.87 10.09
CA LEU A 26 6.33 -2.83 9.19
C LEU A 26 5.51 -4.12 9.20
N ARG A 27 5.99 -5.19 9.80
CA ARG A 27 5.36 -6.52 9.70
C ARG A 27 3.90 -6.51 10.13
N GLY A 28 3.58 -5.89 11.26
CA GLY A 28 2.22 -5.82 11.77
C GLY A 28 1.28 -5.08 10.82
N GLU A 29 1.70 -3.93 10.34
CA GLU A 29 0.91 -3.11 9.40
C GLU A 29 0.79 -3.78 8.02
N ALA A 30 1.84 -4.44 7.57
CA ALA A 30 1.86 -5.17 6.31
C ALA A 30 0.89 -6.37 6.32
N LEU A 31 0.81 -7.11 7.42
CA LEU A 31 -0.18 -8.17 7.61
C LEU A 31 -1.59 -7.61 7.64
N GLY A 32 -1.82 -6.48 8.33
CA GLY A 32 -3.10 -5.79 8.34
C GLY A 32 -3.52 -5.32 6.95
N LEU A 33 -2.59 -4.78 6.15
CA LEU A 33 -2.86 -4.38 4.77
C LEU A 33 -3.25 -5.59 3.90
N THR A 34 -2.54 -6.72 4.04
CA THR A 34 -2.85 -7.96 3.31
C THR A 34 -4.27 -8.42 3.59
N GLU A 35 -4.69 -8.41 4.84
CA GLU A 35 -6.02 -8.85 5.28
C GLU A 35 -7.11 -7.91 4.77
N LEU A 36 -6.91 -6.59 4.92
CA LEU A 36 -7.86 -5.57 4.44
C LEU A 36 -8.03 -5.62 2.92
N ALA A 37 -6.93 -5.69 2.19
CA ALA A 37 -6.96 -5.77 0.74
C ALA A 37 -7.59 -7.07 0.23
N GLY A 38 -7.38 -8.18 0.93
CA GLY A 38 -8.04 -9.45 0.64
C GLY A 38 -9.55 -9.37 0.82
N ARG A 39 -10.04 -8.68 1.84
CA ARG A 39 -11.49 -8.40 2.01
C ARG A 39 -12.02 -7.50 0.91
N GLY A 40 -11.28 -6.48 0.51
CA GLY A 40 -11.63 -5.60 -0.60
C GLY A 40 -11.74 -6.34 -1.93
N CYS A 41 -10.85 -7.29 -2.21
CA CYS A 41 -10.97 -8.17 -3.38
C CYS A 41 -12.20 -9.08 -3.31
N GLY A 42 -12.52 -9.61 -2.13
CA GLY A 42 -13.66 -10.49 -1.92
C GLY A 42 -15.03 -9.80 -2.05
N ALA A 43 -15.09 -8.49 -1.87
CA ALA A 43 -16.29 -7.68 -2.08
C ALA A 43 -16.62 -7.43 -3.57
N LEU A 44 -15.67 -7.70 -4.46
CA LEU A 44 -15.77 -7.45 -5.90
C LEU A 44 -15.69 -8.76 -6.66
N ASP A 45 -16.51 -8.90 -7.71
CA ASP A 45 -16.38 -10.03 -8.62
C ASP A 45 -15.00 -9.98 -9.30
N PRO A 46 -14.21 -11.08 -9.26
CA PRO A 46 -12.93 -11.10 -9.92
C PRO A 46 -13.11 -10.93 -11.43
N PRO A 47 -12.42 -9.95 -12.05
CA PRO A 47 -12.45 -9.82 -13.49
C PRO A 47 -11.78 -11.03 -14.15
N GLU A 48 -12.23 -11.40 -15.34
CA GLU A 48 -11.50 -12.34 -16.21
C GLU A 48 -10.21 -11.63 -16.66
N LEU A 49 -9.14 -11.82 -15.90
CA LEU A 49 -7.84 -11.19 -16.16
C LEU A 49 -6.83 -12.22 -16.61
N ASP A 50 -6.19 -11.91 -17.73
CA ASP A 50 -4.93 -12.54 -18.09
C ASP A 50 -3.86 -12.05 -17.08
N LEU A 51 -3.33 -12.98 -16.27
CA LEU A 51 -2.37 -12.70 -15.19
C LEU A 51 -1.05 -12.05 -15.68
N GLY A 52 -0.85 -11.95 -17.01
CA GLY A 52 0.33 -11.35 -17.60
C GLY A 52 0.37 -9.82 -17.56
N ASP A 53 -0.78 -9.16 -17.43
CA ASP A 53 -0.90 -7.69 -17.51
C ASP A 53 -1.07 -6.98 -16.16
N LEU A 54 -0.96 -7.70 -15.04
CA LEU A 54 -1.09 -7.10 -13.72
C LEU A 54 0.07 -6.14 -13.45
N ARG A 55 -0.23 -4.85 -13.28
CA ARG A 55 0.70 -3.85 -12.71
C ARG A 55 1.33 -4.33 -11.40
N ALA A 56 0.66 -5.21 -10.66
CA ALA A 56 1.18 -5.89 -9.49
C ALA A 56 2.49 -6.65 -9.76
N ALA A 57 2.61 -7.30 -10.91
CA ALA A 57 3.83 -8.03 -11.28
C ALA A 57 5.01 -7.08 -11.57
N GLN A 58 4.75 -5.85 -12.02
CA GLN A 58 5.78 -4.83 -12.27
C GLN A 58 6.26 -4.17 -10.97
N LEU A 59 5.37 -3.98 -10.00
CA LEU A 59 5.68 -3.36 -8.70
C LEU A 59 6.39 -4.31 -7.72
N THR A 60 6.34 -5.62 -7.94
CA THR A 60 7.12 -6.60 -7.14
C THR A 60 8.62 -6.51 -7.35
N ARG A 61 9.10 -5.72 -8.30
CA ARG A 61 10.53 -5.47 -8.55
C ARG A 61 11.07 -4.20 -7.89
N LEU A 62 10.24 -3.44 -7.20
CA LEU A 62 10.70 -2.24 -6.50
C LEU A 62 11.48 -2.65 -5.25
N ASP A 63 12.76 -2.36 -5.25
CA ASP A 63 13.67 -2.61 -4.12
C ASP A 63 13.45 -1.61 -2.98
N ASP A 64 12.76 -0.52 -3.24
CA ASP A 64 12.46 0.54 -2.28
C ASP A 64 11.02 0.42 -1.75
N ALA A 65 10.89 -0.01 -0.49
CA ALA A 65 9.61 -0.12 0.21
C ALA A 65 8.86 1.22 0.29
N ARG A 66 9.58 2.33 0.47
CA ARG A 66 8.98 3.68 0.55
C ARG A 66 8.33 4.09 -0.77
N GLU A 67 9.04 3.95 -1.87
CA GLU A 67 8.53 4.30 -3.20
C GLU A 67 7.32 3.44 -3.56
N THR A 68 7.39 2.14 -3.29
CA THR A 68 6.28 1.20 -3.47
C THR A 68 5.04 1.63 -2.69
N LEU A 69 5.20 1.99 -1.42
CA LEU A 69 4.10 2.42 -0.56
C LEU A 69 3.51 3.77 -1.01
N LEU A 70 4.34 4.71 -1.47
CA LEU A 70 3.87 5.98 -2.01
C LEU A 70 3.03 5.78 -3.28
N CYS A 71 3.49 4.93 -4.20
CA CYS A 71 2.74 4.59 -5.41
C CYS A 71 1.41 3.89 -5.07
N LEU A 72 1.44 2.95 -4.14
CA LEU A 72 0.23 2.26 -3.68
C LEU A 72 -0.77 3.22 -3.03
N GLY A 73 -0.31 4.12 -2.17
CA GLY A 73 -1.16 5.13 -1.54
C GLY A 73 -1.83 6.06 -2.54
N GLY A 74 -1.11 6.47 -3.59
CA GLY A 74 -1.66 7.25 -4.70
C GLY A 74 -2.74 6.48 -5.46
N LEU A 75 -2.45 5.24 -5.83
CA LEU A 75 -3.41 4.37 -6.54
C LEU A 75 -4.69 4.11 -5.72
N LEU A 76 -4.57 3.82 -4.43
CA LEU A 76 -5.73 3.63 -3.55
C LEU A 76 -6.57 4.91 -3.43
N GLY A 77 -5.94 6.10 -3.46
CA GLY A 77 -6.65 7.37 -3.48
C GLY A 77 -7.45 7.58 -4.77
N GLU A 78 -6.87 7.30 -5.93
CA GLU A 78 -7.55 7.37 -7.23
C GLU A 78 -8.73 6.39 -7.31
N VAL A 79 -8.53 5.17 -6.83
CA VAL A 79 -9.57 4.15 -6.75
C VAL A 79 -10.72 4.59 -5.85
N GLY A 80 -10.43 5.16 -4.69
CA GLY A 80 -11.46 5.68 -3.79
C GLY A 80 -12.34 6.75 -4.47
N MET A 81 -11.73 7.68 -5.20
CA MET A 81 -12.46 8.70 -5.96
C MET A 81 -13.31 8.10 -7.08
N ALA A 82 -12.76 7.13 -7.81
CA ALA A 82 -13.51 6.44 -8.87
C ALA A 82 -14.73 5.68 -8.31
N LEU A 83 -14.57 5.01 -7.17
CA LEU A 83 -15.65 4.30 -6.47
C LEU A 83 -16.77 5.24 -6.00
N VAL A 84 -16.44 6.42 -5.49
CA VAL A 84 -17.44 7.45 -5.14
C VAL A 84 -18.27 7.85 -6.37
N GLY A 85 -17.61 8.06 -7.51
CA GLY A 85 -18.29 8.32 -8.78
C GLY A 85 -19.21 7.18 -9.19
N MET A 86 -18.76 5.93 -9.06
CA MET A 86 -19.58 4.74 -9.38
C MET A 86 -20.76 4.57 -8.42
N ALA A 87 -20.58 4.77 -7.13
CA ALA A 87 -21.63 4.73 -6.13
C ALA A 87 -22.72 5.78 -6.41
N SER A 88 -22.30 6.99 -6.80
CA SER A 88 -23.22 8.09 -7.16
C SER A 88 -24.02 7.81 -8.42
N ALA A 89 -23.49 7.00 -9.34
CA ALA A 89 -24.13 6.62 -10.59
C ALA A 89 -24.82 5.24 -10.53
N ALA A 90 -24.79 4.55 -9.39
CA ALA A 90 -25.34 3.21 -9.24
C ALA A 90 -26.86 3.22 -9.48
N ALA A 91 -27.31 2.34 -10.39
CA ALA A 91 -28.73 2.22 -10.75
C ALA A 91 -29.48 1.25 -9.82
N ASP A 92 -28.78 0.43 -9.09
CA ASP A 92 -29.32 -0.59 -8.18
C ASP A 92 -28.62 -0.54 -6.81
N GLU A 93 -29.33 -0.99 -5.79
CA GLU A 93 -28.88 -0.98 -4.41
C GLU A 93 -27.69 -1.91 -4.17
N THR A 94 -27.63 -3.04 -4.85
CA THR A 94 -26.53 -4.00 -4.72
C THR A 94 -25.21 -3.39 -5.16
N THR A 95 -25.19 -2.78 -6.34
CA THR A 95 -24.02 -2.06 -6.86
C THR A 95 -23.59 -0.92 -5.94
N TYR A 96 -24.56 -0.17 -5.41
CA TYR A 96 -24.28 0.91 -4.44
C TYR A 96 -23.55 0.37 -3.21
N TRP A 97 -24.07 -0.68 -2.58
CA TRP A 97 -23.45 -1.26 -1.37
C TRP A 97 -22.09 -1.89 -1.63
N GLN A 98 -21.92 -2.55 -2.80
CA GLN A 98 -20.61 -3.05 -3.21
C GLN A 98 -19.57 -1.92 -3.34
N CYS A 99 -19.97 -0.79 -3.91
CA CYS A 99 -19.10 0.38 -3.98
C CYS A 99 -18.76 0.92 -2.60
N MET A 100 -19.74 1.00 -1.69
CA MET A 100 -19.50 1.48 -0.32
C MET A 100 -18.53 0.59 0.45
N GLU A 101 -18.69 -0.73 0.38
CA GLU A 101 -17.75 -1.68 1.00
C GLU A 101 -16.34 -1.56 0.40
N ALA A 102 -16.24 -1.37 -0.91
CA ALA A 102 -14.96 -1.19 -1.58
C ALA A 102 -14.30 0.15 -1.23
N ILE A 103 -15.07 1.22 -1.04
CA ILE A 103 -14.57 2.52 -0.56
C ILE A 103 -13.99 2.36 0.84
N ASP A 104 -14.72 1.75 1.76
CA ASP A 104 -14.25 1.54 3.13
C ASP A 104 -12.96 0.73 3.15
N ALA A 105 -12.87 -0.35 2.39
CA ALA A 105 -11.67 -1.16 2.27
C ALA A 105 -10.48 -0.40 1.66
N ALA A 106 -10.73 0.47 0.68
CA ALA A 106 -9.69 1.30 0.08
C ALA A 106 -9.17 2.36 1.06
N ASP A 107 -10.04 2.99 1.81
CA ASP A 107 -9.68 4.00 2.81
C ASP A 107 -8.89 3.38 3.97
N GLU A 108 -9.32 2.25 4.52
CA GLU A 108 -8.59 1.52 5.55
C GLU A 108 -7.20 1.07 5.04
N SER A 109 -7.12 0.56 3.82
CA SER A 109 -5.85 0.17 3.20
C SER A 109 -4.91 1.36 3.04
N ARG A 110 -5.45 2.51 2.66
CA ARG A 110 -4.70 3.76 2.53
C ARG A 110 -4.18 4.27 3.87
N ASP A 111 -4.96 4.15 4.93
CA ASP A 111 -4.53 4.51 6.28
C ASP A 111 -3.39 3.59 6.77
N ARG A 112 -3.44 2.29 6.46
CA ARG A 112 -2.34 1.35 6.72
C ARG A 112 -1.07 1.73 5.97
N VAL A 113 -1.20 2.11 4.71
CA VAL A 113 -0.05 2.59 3.91
C VAL A 113 0.57 3.83 4.53
N ARG A 114 -0.23 4.80 4.97
CA ARG A 114 0.24 6.01 5.66
C ARG A 114 0.98 5.68 6.94
N GLU A 115 0.48 4.75 7.73
CA GLU A 115 1.12 4.31 8.96
C GLU A 115 2.46 3.62 8.69
N MET A 116 2.55 2.79 7.66
CA MET A 116 3.81 2.18 7.25
C MET A 116 4.83 3.21 6.79
N LEU A 117 4.42 4.22 6.02
CA LEU A 117 5.29 5.32 5.60
C LEU A 117 5.80 6.12 6.80
N ARG A 118 4.96 6.37 7.80
CA ARG A 118 5.33 7.04 9.03
C ARG A 118 6.37 6.24 9.82
N LYS A 119 6.21 4.93 9.93
CA LYS A 119 7.17 4.04 10.60
C LYS A 119 8.51 3.97 9.87
N LEU A 120 8.51 3.96 8.54
CA LEU A 120 9.73 4.03 7.74
C LEU A 120 10.48 5.35 7.96
N ALA A 121 9.78 6.47 7.98
CA ALA A 121 10.38 7.77 8.24
C ALA A 121 11.04 7.84 9.63
N ALA A 122 10.36 7.34 10.66
CA ALA A 122 10.89 7.28 12.02
C ALA A 122 12.15 6.38 12.11
N ARG A 123 12.16 5.26 11.40
CA ARG A 123 13.34 4.38 11.30
C ARG A 123 14.53 5.05 10.64
N GLU A 124 14.30 5.75 9.53
CA GLU A 124 15.35 6.50 8.82
C GLU A 124 15.97 7.58 9.72
N GLU A 125 15.15 8.29 10.50
CA GLU A 125 15.64 9.27 11.48
C GLU A 125 16.53 8.64 12.55
N VAL A 126 16.15 7.49 13.11
CA VAL A 126 16.95 6.76 14.11
C VAL A 126 18.29 6.30 13.52
N LEU A 127 18.26 5.73 12.31
CA LEU A 127 19.49 5.27 11.64
C LEU A 127 20.43 6.45 11.32
N SER A 128 19.90 7.57 10.88
CA SER A 128 20.68 8.78 10.59
C SER A 128 21.31 9.37 11.85
N ALA A 129 20.60 9.34 12.97
CA ALA A 129 21.10 9.81 14.26
C ALA A 129 22.22 8.89 14.79
N ASP A 130 22.10 7.58 14.62
CA ASP A 130 23.10 6.59 15.05
C ASP A 130 24.39 6.71 14.20
N ASP A 131 24.24 6.90 12.89
CA ASP A 131 25.37 7.10 11.99
C ASP A 131 26.14 8.39 12.31
N ASN A 132 25.42 9.45 12.62
CA ASN A 132 26.02 10.74 13.04
C ASN A 132 26.74 10.64 14.39
N GLN A 133 26.30 9.76 15.29
CA GLN A 133 26.98 9.48 16.56
C GLN A 133 28.19 8.56 16.40
N ARG A 134 28.19 7.67 15.42
CA ARG A 134 29.32 6.78 15.11
C ARG A 134 30.44 7.43 14.33
N SER A 135 30.22 8.60 13.76
CA SER A 135 31.23 9.42 13.10
C SER A 135 31.63 10.61 13.99
N PRO A 136 32.27 10.37 15.15
CA PRO A 136 32.65 11.47 16.06
C PRO A 136 33.80 12.30 15.54
N PHE A 137 34.45 11.90 14.46
CA PHE A 137 35.60 12.59 13.89
C PHE A 137 35.47 12.73 12.38
N GLY A 138 34.54 13.56 11.97
CA GLY A 138 34.66 14.23 10.68
C GLY A 138 35.89 15.11 10.71
N GLY A 139 37.04 14.49 10.37
CA GLY A 139 38.25 15.21 10.09
C GLY A 139 38.74 16.11 11.21
N ALA A 140 39.51 15.55 12.13
CA ALA A 140 40.54 16.35 12.76
C ALA A 140 41.50 16.82 11.65
N PRO A 141 41.66 18.09 11.35
CA PRO A 141 42.76 18.52 10.48
C PRO A 141 44.05 18.15 11.18
N CYS A 142 44.79 17.29 10.59
CA CYS A 142 46.21 17.22 10.92
C CYS A 142 46.78 18.58 10.54
N ALA A 143 47.14 19.29 11.54
CA ALA A 143 47.94 20.50 11.36
C ALA A 143 49.27 20.14 10.71
#